data_109abd4ee8153888f352469d65659b99
#
_entry.id   109abd4ee8153888f352469d65659b99
#
_cell.length_a   1.000
_cell.length_b   1.000
_cell.length_c   1.000
_cell.angle_alpha   90.00
_cell.angle_beta   90.00
_cell.angle_gamma   90.00
#
_symmetry.space_group_name_H-M   'P 1'
#
loop_
_entity.id
_entity.type
_entity.pdbx_description
1 polymer ?
#
loop_
_entity_poly.entity_id
_entity_poly.type
_entity_poly.pdbx_seq_one_letter_code
_entity_poly.pdbx_strand_id
1 'polypeptide(L)'
;MTEFAIFLLTLFFASLVTFRKESSFSKEKMPAIKIFMAIVIVLGHLSVRIPSDWIQPFRFWGAPFVSMFLFVSGFGMWQSYLSHSGLSIASVLKRVWKLALPFLLTVFFYYMIVRIPSGETDLNICNAILTGTSKQYHLWFVFAIVYLYLAFYLCTRFRSKPTIIVSLFVLVSATIILLRQVGYDRCWWVSLLAFPTGCLYSMYKDRINGVLLQNRLRYCFAMTAAVAGVGVTYLPGIEVLYSISHIFIPIVIALLVIQLPIEKLNNRFTLHLGAISYEIYLCQLIAMDGLQLFFPSITPLVYVLSTLALTVVLAELVYFASHICSLQLGRA
;
A
#
# COMPACT_ATOMS: atom_id res chain seq x y z
N MET A 1 18.45 -5.93 0.15
CA MET A 1 17.88 -6.58 1.36
C MET A 1 18.60 -6.19 2.63
N THR A 2 19.93 -6.16 2.63
CA THR A 2 20.75 -5.76 3.80
C THR A 2 20.39 -4.36 4.31
N GLU A 3 20.25 -3.39 3.41
CA GLU A 3 19.90 -2.00 3.72
C GLU A 3 18.49 -1.88 4.34
N PHE A 4 17.53 -2.65 3.84
CA PHE A 4 16.18 -2.69 4.41
C PHE A 4 16.20 -3.27 5.83
N ALA A 5 16.96 -4.34 6.05
CA ALA A 5 17.14 -4.92 7.38
C ALA A 5 17.83 -3.94 8.34
N ILE A 6 18.89 -3.24 7.90
CA ILE A 6 19.57 -2.20 8.68
C ILE A 6 18.60 -1.08 9.04
N PHE A 7 17.82 -0.60 8.06
CA PHE A 7 16.80 0.42 8.28
C PHE A 7 15.77 -0.02 9.35
N LEU A 8 15.22 -1.22 9.24
CA LEU A 8 14.28 -1.75 10.23
C LEU A 8 14.90 -1.91 11.61
N LEU A 9 16.15 -2.38 11.69
CA LEU A 9 16.89 -2.49 12.94
C LEU A 9 17.12 -1.12 13.59
N THR A 10 17.51 -0.11 12.81
CA THR A 10 17.69 1.27 13.29
C THR A 10 16.37 1.81 13.86
N LEU A 11 15.26 1.63 13.15
CA LEU A 11 13.95 2.03 13.64
C LEU A 11 13.53 1.24 14.88
N PHE A 12 13.88 -0.04 14.96
CA PHE A 12 13.63 -0.86 16.15
C PHE A 12 14.36 -0.31 17.37
N PHE A 13 15.65 -0.02 17.28
CA PHE A 13 16.39 0.60 18.37
C PHE A 13 15.81 1.98 18.74
N ALA A 14 15.47 2.81 17.76
CA ALA A 14 14.79 4.08 18.01
C ALA A 14 13.46 3.87 18.75
N SER A 15 12.67 2.86 18.37
CA SER A 15 11.40 2.54 19.02
C SER A 15 11.56 2.06 20.47
N LEU A 16 12.70 1.44 20.80
CA LEU A 16 13.03 1.07 22.17
C LEU A 16 13.39 2.30 23.03
N VAL A 17 14.10 3.26 22.45
CA VAL A 17 14.43 4.53 23.15
C VAL A 17 13.16 5.34 23.42
N THR A 18 12.23 5.38 22.45
CA THR A 18 10.98 6.15 22.56
C THR A 18 9.82 5.37 23.16
N PHE A 19 10.07 4.21 23.78
CA PHE A 19 9.02 3.30 24.26
C PHE A 19 8.03 4.00 25.22
N ARG A 20 6.74 3.91 24.86
CA ARG A 20 5.61 4.49 25.61
C ARG A 20 4.53 3.44 25.80
N LYS A 21 4.02 3.30 27.03
CA LYS A 21 2.95 2.35 27.38
C LYS A 21 1.60 2.71 26.77
N GLU A 22 1.34 4.01 26.57
CA GLU A 22 0.05 4.53 26.07
C GLU A 22 0.04 4.80 24.57
N SER A 23 1.03 4.31 23.85
CA SER A 23 1.12 4.51 22.40
C SER A 23 0.14 3.62 21.63
N SER A 24 -0.31 4.04 20.47
CA SER A 24 -1.26 3.29 19.65
C SER A 24 -1.01 3.49 18.15
N PHE A 25 -1.56 2.57 17.37
CA PHE A 25 -1.68 2.73 15.93
C PHE A 25 -2.90 3.63 15.66
N SER A 26 -2.66 4.93 15.52
CA SER A 26 -3.68 5.96 15.52
C SER A 26 -3.84 6.65 14.16
N LYS A 27 -4.97 7.36 13.97
CA LYS A 27 -5.25 8.10 12.74
C LYS A 27 -4.27 9.26 12.54
N GLU A 28 -3.76 9.84 13.61
CA GLU A 28 -2.82 10.98 13.58
C GLU A 28 -1.48 10.59 12.95
N LYS A 29 -1.08 9.33 13.04
CA LYS A 29 0.15 8.83 12.43
C LYS A 29 0.02 8.54 10.94
N MET A 30 -1.21 8.39 10.44
CA MET A 30 -1.47 7.93 9.06
C MET A 30 -0.95 8.86 7.96
N PRO A 31 -1.05 10.20 8.03
CA PRO A 31 -0.59 11.05 6.93
C PRO A 31 0.90 10.88 6.64
N ALA A 32 1.74 10.99 7.69
CA ALA A 32 3.19 10.85 7.53
C ALA A 32 3.60 9.43 7.05
N ILE A 33 2.90 8.38 7.52
CA ILE A 33 3.16 7.01 7.05
C ILE A 33 2.80 6.85 5.59
N LYS A 34 1.64 7.34 5.17
CA LYS A 34 1.16 7.21 3.79
C LYS A 34 2.08 7.89 2.80
N ILE A 35 2.54 9.11 3.10
CA ILE A 35 3.49 9.80 2.23
C ILE A 35 4.83 9.06 2.17
N PHE A 36 5.35 8.61 3.32
CA PHE A 36 6.58 7.83 3.36
C PHE A 36 6.47 6.57 2.49
N MET A 37 5.38 5.81 2.64
CA MET A 37 5.12 4.61 1.83
C MET A 37 5.05 4.94 0.33
N ALA A 38 4.35 6.00 -0.05
CA ALA A 38 4.22 6.42 -1.45
C ALA A 38 5.58 6.78 -2.05
N ILE A 39 6.39 7.58 -1.36
CA ILE A 39 7.75 7.96 -1.81
C ILE A 39 8.64 6.73 -1.96
N VAL A 40 8.64 5.83 -0.99
CA VAL A 40 9.48 4.61 -1.05
C VAL A 40 9.08 3.71 -2.21
N ILE A 41 7.79 3.60 -2.53
CA ILE A 41 7.33 2.85 -3.70
C ILE A 41 7.81 3.51 -5.00
N VAL A 42 7.74 4.85 -5.10
CA VAL A 42 8.28 5.59 -6.26
C VAL A 42 9.79 5.32 -6.42
N LEU A 43 10.56 5.41 -5.34
CA LEU A 43 12.00 5.09 -5.35
C LEU A 43 12.27 3.64 -5.74
N GLY A 44 11.44 2.70 -5.28
CA GLY A 44 11.50 1.30 -5.67
C GLY A 44 11.32 1.08 -7.17
N HIS A 45 10.36 1.77 -7.80
CA HIS A 45 10.15 1.71 -9.25
C HIS A 45 11.27 2.41 -10.03
N LEU A 46 11.79 3.53 -9.53
CA LEU A 46 12.94 4.21 -10.13
C LEU A 46 14.20 3.36 -10.08
N SER A 47 14.44 2.62 -9.02
CA SER A 47 15.62 1.76 -8.89
C SER A 47 15.69 0.62 -9.90
N VAL A 48 14.56 0.20 -10.46
CA VAL A 48 14.52 -0.78 -11.56
C VAL A 48 14.91 -0.14 -12.90
N ARG A 49 14.75 1.17 -13.05
CA ARG A 49 14.99 1.92 -14.28
C ARG A 49 16.38 2.56 -14.35
N ILE A 50 16.98 2.81 -13.19
CA ILE A 50 18.25 3.52 -13.07
C ILE A 50 19.33 2.53 -12.61
N PRO A 51 20.34 2.21 -13.42
CA PRO A 51 21.45 1.35 -13.02
C PRO A 51 22.50 2.14 -12.22
N SER A 52 22.10 2.70 -11.05
CA SER A 52 22.98 3.50 -10.19
C SER A 52 22.93 2.97 -8.76
N ASP A 53 24.10 2.72 -8.16
CA ASP A 53 24.23 2.02 -6.87
C ASP A 53 23.49 2.69 -5.72
N TRP A 54 23.44 4.01 -5.69
CA TRP A 54 22.81 4.75 -4.59
C TRP A 54 21.29 4.58 -4.49
N ILE A 55 20.59 4.20 -5.59
CA ILE A 55 19.14 3.98 -5.60
C ILE A 55 18.77 2.49 -5.52
N GLN A 56 19.71 1.59 -5.86
CA GLN A 56 19.46 0.14 -5.84
C GLN A 56 18.95 -0.41 -4.48
N PRO A 57 19.31 0.12 -3.31
CA PRO A 57 18.73 -0.30 -2.05
C PRO A 57 17.21 -0.31 -2.03
N PHE A 58 16.55 0.61 -2.72
CA PHE A 58 15.08 0.73 -2.74
C PHE A 58 14.37 -0.34 -3.59
N ARG A 59 15.09 -1.10 -4.43
CA ARG A 59 14.54 -2.10 -5.35
C ARG A 59 13.60 -3.12 -4.69
N PHE A 60 13.88 -3.48 -3.45
CA PHE A 60 13.14 -4.50 -2.72
C PHE A 60 12.15 -3.91 -1.69
N TRP A 61 12.04 -2.59 -1.61
CA TRP A 61 11.19 -1.93 -0.61
C TRP A 61 9.74 -1.75 -1.08
N GLY A 62 9.49 -1.75 -2.38
CA GLY A 62 8.15 -1.49 -2.93
C GLY A 62 7.09 -2.46 -2.40
N ALA A 63 7.30 -3.78 -2.54
CA ALA A 63 6.34 -4.79 -2.12
C ALA A 63 6.03 -4.78 -0.60
N PRO A 64 7.00 -4.65 0.32
CA PRO A 64 6.75 -4.42 1.75
C PRO A 64 5.78 -3.25 2.02
N PHE A 65 5.98 -2.11 1.37
CA PHE A 65 5.15 -0.93 1.61
C PHE A 65 3.79 -1.00 0.93
N VAL A 66 3.67 -1.71 -0.19
CA VAL A 66 2.36 -2.05 -0.75
C VAL A 66 1.57 -2.94 0.21
N SER A 67 2.20 -3.92 0.86
CA SER A 67 1.55 -4.73 1.90
C SER A 67 1.06 -3.87 3.06
N MET A 68 1.85 -2.87 3.46
CA MET A 68 1.43 -1.94 4.51
C MET A 68 0.24 -1.08 4.06
N PHE A 69 0.14 -0.66 2.80
CA PHE A 69 -1.06 0.01 2.28
C PHE A 69 -2.31 -0.87 2.37
N LEU A 70 -2.19 -2.15 2.01
CA LEU A 70 -3.30 -3.10 2.13
C LEU A 70 -3.68 -3.36 3.58
N PHE A 71 -2.69 -3.48 4.48
CA PHE A 71 -2.92 -3.61 5.92
C PHE A 71 -3.68 -2.41 6.49
N VAL A 72 -3.24 -1.18 6.19
CA VAL A 72 -3.91 0.06 6.62
C VAL A 72 -5.34 0.13 6.06
N SER A 73 -5.55 -0.32 4.83
CA SER A 73 -6.87 -0.37 4.20
C SER A 73 -7.78 -1.38 4.92
N GLY A 74 -7.29 -2.57 5.26
CA GLY A 74 -8.02 -3.56 6.05
C GLY A 74 -8.35 -3.06 7.45
N PHE A 75 -7.37 -2.43 8.12
CA PHE A 75 -7.57 -1.77 9.40
C PHE A 75 -8.70 -0.74 9.35
N GLY A 76 -8.68 0.14 8.35
CA GLY A 76 -9.70 1.17 8.16
C GLY A 76 -11.08 0.63 7.81
N MET A 77 -11.15 -0.45 7.01
CA MET A 77 -12.41 -1.13 6.67
C MET A 77 -13.06 -1.75 7.92
N TRP A 78 -12.27 -2.40 8.77
CA TRP A 78 -12.77 -2.96 10.02
C TRP A 78 -13.26 -1.88 10.99
N GLN A 79 -12.52 -0.78 11.15
CA GLN A 79 -12.97 0.35 11.98
C GLN A 79 -14.28 0.94 11.47
N SER A 80 -14.44 1.06 10.16
CA SER A 80 -15.69 1.54 9.57
C SER A 80 -16.85 0.57 9.80
N TYR A 81 -16.61 -0.74 9.72
CA TYR A 81 -17.61 -1.76 10.04
C TYR A 81 -18.10 -1.63 11.50
N LEU A 82 -17.17 -1.40 12.44
CA LEU A 82 -17.53 -1.24 13.85
C LEU A 82 -18.29 0.06 14.11
N SER A 83 -17.88 1.17 13.52
CA SER A 83 -18.47 2.50 13.78
C SER A 83 -19.88 2.68 13.23
N HIS A 84 -20.26 1.90 12.20
CA HIS A 84 -21.58 2.00 11.57
C HIS A 84 -22.47 0.77 11.84
N SER A 85 -22.11 -0.06 12.82
CA SER A 85 -22.83 -1.31 13.15
C SER A 85 -23.07 -2.20 11.94
N GLY A 86 -22.15 -2.17 10.98
CA GLY A 86 -22.21 -2.93 9.73
C GLY A 86 -21.69 -2.13 8.52
N LEU A 87 -21.71 -2.76 7.35
CA LEU A 87 -21.34 -2.13 6.08
C LEU A 87 -22.51 -2.23 5.09
N SER A 88 -22.93 -1.10 4.54
CA SER A 88 -23.85 -1.09 3.41
C SER A 88 -23.07 -1.20 2.08
N ILE A 89 -23.70 -1.79 1.07
CA ILE A 89 -23.13 -1.86 -0.29
C ILE A 89 -22.85 -0.44 -0.81
N ALA A 90 -23.71 0.52 -0.54
CA ALA A 90 -23.53 1.91 -0.94
C ALA A 90 -22.25 2.53 -0.35
N SER A 91 -21.93 2.22 0.92
CA SER A 91 -20.69 2.69 1.55
C SER A 91 -19.44 2.07 0.93
N VAL A 92 -19.51 0.80 0.50
CA VAL A 92 -18.43 0.12 -0.21
C VAL A 92 -18.25 0.70 -1.61
N LEU A 93 -19.34 0.84 -2.37
CA LEU A 93 -19.30 1.44 -3.72
C LEU A 93 -18.77 2.88 -3.69
N LYS A 94 -19.12 3.67 -2.68
CA LYS A 94 -18.55 5.02 -2.50
C LYS A 94 -17.03 4.98 -2.30
N ARG A 95 -16.51 3.97 -1.60
CA ARG A 95 -15.06 3.78 -1.43
C ARG A 95 -14.40 3.32 -2.73
N VAL A 96 -15.03 2.36 -3.42
CA VAL A 96 -14.57 1.90 -4.74
C VAL A 96 -14.52 3.08 -5.72
N TRP A 97 -15.54 3.92 -5.74
CA TRP A 97 -15.57 5.11 -6.61
C TRP A 97 -14.44 6.10 -6.31
N LYS A 98 -14.14 6.32 -5.03
CA LYS A 98 -13.00 7.17 -4.60
C LYS A 98 -11.63 6.65 -5.06
N LEU A 99 -11.52 5.35 -5.34
CA LEU A 99 -10.31 4.76 -5.91
C LEU A 99 -10.36 4.74 -7.43
N ALA A 100 -11.51 4.42 -8.01
CA ALA A 100 -11.68 4.26 -9.44
C ALA A 100 -11.54 5.59 -10.21
N LEU A 101 -12.11 6.67 -9.69
CA LEU A 101 -12.08 7.96 -10.39
C LEU A 101 -10.68 8.54 -10.57
N PRO A 102 -9.82 8.67 -9.52
CA PRO A 102 -8.43 9.09 -9.72
C PRO A 102 -7.66 8.14 -10.64
N PHE A 103 -7.93 6.84 -10.54
CA PHE A 103 -7.30 5.84 -11.41
C PHE A 103 -7.67 6.05 -12.90
N LEU A 104 -8.95 6.23 -13.23
CA LEU A 104 -9.40 6.48 -14.59
C LEU A 104 -8.80 7.78 -15.16
N LEU A 105 -8.74 8.84 -14.35
CA LEU A 105 -8.08 10.09 -14.73
C LEU A 105 -6.59 9.89 -14.99
N THR A 106 -5.91 9.11 -14.14
CA THR A 106 -4.49 8.80 -14.33
C THR A 106 -4.25 8.02 -15.61
N VAL A 107 -5.08 7.02 -15.92
CA VAL A 107 -5.01 6.26 -17.19
C VAL A 107 -5.23 7.20 -18.38
N PHE A 108 -6.19 8.11 -18.31
CA PHE A 108 -6.44 9.11 -19.34
C PHE A 108 -5.22 10.01 -19.56
N PHE A 109 -4.65 10.58 -18.50
CA PHE A 109 -3.46 11.42 -18.60
C PHE A 109 -2.23 10.65 -19.09
N TYR A 110 -2.05 9.42 -18.65
CA TYR A 110 -0.96 8.59 -19.16
C TYR A 110 -1.09 8.37 -20.66
N TYR A 111 -2.28 8.09 -21.16
CA TYR A 111 -2.52 7.92 -22.59
C TYR A 111 -2.17 9.20 -23.36
N MET A 112 -2.65 10.35 -22.88
CA MET A 112 -2.41 11.64 -23.54
C MET A 112 -0.94 12.08 -23.53
N ILE A 113 -0.25 11.89 -22.40
CA ILE A 113 1.10 12.43 -22.18
C ILE A 113 2.19 11.47 -22.68
N VAL A 114 1.96 10.16 -22.59
CA VAL A 114 2.99 9.15 -22.87
C VAL A 114 2.66 8.36 -24.13
N ARG A 115 1.47 7.76 -24.21
CA ARG A 115 1.15 6.78 -25.28
C ARG A 115 0.97 7.43 -26.65
N ILE A 116 0.18 8.49 -26.75
CA ILE A 116 0.01 9.21 -28.02
C ILE A 116 1.35 9.75 -28.55
N PRO A 117 2.16 10.48 -27.75
CA PRO A 117 3.45 10.97 -28.21
C PRO A 117 4.48 9.88 -28.55
N SER A 118 4.40 8.69 -27.91
CA SER A 118 5.28 7.56 -28.25
C SER A 118 4.85 6.81 -29.52
N GLY A 119 3.70 7.13 -30.10
CA GLY A 119 3.13 6.41 -31.24
C GLY A 119 2.47 5.07 -30.89
N GLU A 120 2.32 4.76 -29.59
CA GLU A 120 1.71 3.53 -29.11
C GLU A 120 0.24 3.79 -28.74
N THR A 121 -0.69 3.41 -29.61
CA THR A 121 -2.13 3.67 -29.42
C THR A 121 -2.88 2.59 -28.66
N ASP A 122 -2.29 1.41 -28.45
CA ASP A 122 -2.96 0.29 -27.79
C ASP A 122 -3.04 0.46 -26.28
N LEU A 123 -4.24 0.78 -25.79
CA LEU A 123 -4.62 0.65 -24.38
C LEU A 123 -5.00 -0.82 -24.08
N ASN A 124 -4.04 -1.71 -24.07
CA ASN A 124 -4.34 -3.14 -23.88
C ASN A 124 -4.65 -3.50 -22.42
N ILE A 125 -5.45 -2.64 -21.75
CA ILE A 125 -5.85 -2.78 -20.34
C ILE A 125 -6.61 -4.09 -20.12
N CYS A 126 -7.56 -4.41 -21.01
CA CYS A 126 -8.32 -5.65 -20.89
C CYS A 126 -7.42 -6.88 -21.01
N ASN A 127 -6.45 -6.86 -21.92
CA ASN A 127 -5.51 -7.95 -22.06
C ASN A 127 -4.58 -8.07 -20.83
N ALA A 128 -4.09 -6.97 -20.26
CA ALA A 128 -3.29 -6.98 -19.06
C ALA A 128 -4.04 -7.56 -17.85
N ILE A 129 -5.35 -7.28 -17.72
CA ILE A 129 -6.20 -7.86 -16.68
C ILE A 129 -6.42 -9.36 -16.94
N LEU A 130 -6.73 -9.75 -18.18
CA LEU A 130 -7.01 -11.13 -18.54
C LEU A 130 -5.76 -12.04 -18.42
N THR A 131 -4.59 -11.52 -18.76
CA THR A 131 -3.32 -12.27 -18.72
C THR A 131 -2.58 -12.14 -17.38
N GLY A 132 -3.04 -11.25 -16.49
CA GLY A 132 -2.39 -11.01 -15.19
C GLY A 132 -0.99 -10.42 -15.30
N THR A 133 -0.66 -9.71 -16.39
CA THR A 133 0.64 -9.07 -16.55
C THR A 133 0.78 -7.83 -15.70
N SER A 134 1.97 -7.62 -15.12
CA SER A 134 2.27 -6.43 -14.29
C SER A 134 2.75 -5.22 -15.09
N LYS A 135 2.91 -5.39 -16.41
CA LYS A 135 3.60 -4.43 -17.28
C LYS A 135 2.86 -3.10 -17.51
N GLN A 136 1.61 -2.98 -17.08
CA GLN A 136 0.82 -1.78 -17.34
C GLN A 136 0.21 -1.18 -16.05
N TYR A 137 0.48 0.08 -15.79
CA TYR A 137 -0.30 1.05 -15.02
C TYR A 137 -0.58 0.80 -13.55
N HIS A 138 0.15 -0.02 -12.81
CA HIS A 138 -0.24 -0.38 -11.43
C HIS A 138 -1.69 -0.89 -11.31
N LEU A 139 -2.28 -1.32 -12.43
CA LEU A 139 -3.64 -1.86 -12.54
C LEU A 139 -3.94 -2.89 -11.46
N TRP A 140 -2.99 -3.80 -11.26
CA TRP A 140 -3.12 -4.89 -10.32
C TRP A 140 -3.48 -4.42 -8.90
N PHE A 141 -2.91 -3.30 -8.43
CA PHE A 141 -3.18 -2.80 -7.08
C PHE A 141 -4.62 -2.30 -6.93
N VAL A 142 -5.11 -1.56 -7.93
CA VAL A 142 -6.48 -1.01 -7.91
C VAL A 142 -7.51 -2.13 -7.94
N PHE A 143 -7.32 -3.14 -8.80
CA PHE A 143 -8.18 -4.32 -8.84
C PHE A 143 -8.08 -5.13 -7.54
N ALA A 144 -6.89 -5.33 -7.01
CA ALA A 144 -6.68 -6.03 -5.75
C ALA A 144 -7.43 -5.36 -4.58
N ILE A 145 -7.34 -4.04 -4.43
CA ILE A 145 -8.00 -3.33 -3.32
C ILE A 145 -9.51 -3.29 -3.49
N VAL A 146 -10.02 -3.15 -4.73
CA VAL A 146 -11.47 -3.22 -5.03
C VAL A 146 -11.99 -4.62 -4.71
N TYR A 147 -11.30 -5.67 -5.17
CA TYR A 147 -11.62 -7.04 -4.83
C TYR A 147 -11.67 -7.25 -3.31
N LEU A 148 -10.66 -6.80 -2.57
CA LEU A 148 -10.59 -6.94 -1.12
C LEU A 148 -11.73 -6.22 -0.38
N TYR A 149 -12.17 -5.06 -0.87
CA TYR A 149 -13.33 -4.35 -0.31
C TYR A 149 -14.63 -5.13 -0.52
N LEU A 150 -14.82 -5.70 -1.72
CA LEU A 150 -15.99 -6.53 -2.03
C LEU A 150 -15.96 -7.85 -1.25
N ALA A 151 -14.80 -8.51 -1.18
CA ALA A 151 -14.59 -9.73 -0.39
C ALA A 151 -14.90 -9.49 1.09
N PHE A 152 -14.41 -8.40 1.67
CA PHE A 152 -14.73 -8.03 3.04
C PHE A 152 -16.23 -7.80 3.22
N TYR A 153 -16.86 -7.04 2.33
CA TYR A 153 -18.31 -6.83 2.37
C TYR A 153 -19.10 -8.15 2.35
N LEU A 154 -18.74 -9.08 1.47
CA LEU A 154 -19.39 -10.40 1.41
C LEU A 154 -19.21 -11.16 2.75
N CYS A 155 -18.00 -11.15 3.31
CA CYS A 155 -17.73 -11.80 4.59
C CYS A 155 -18.51 -11.16 5.76
N THR A 156 -18.83 -9.86 5.71
CA THR A 156 -19.66 -9.21 6.76
C THR A 156 -21.10 -9.71 6.83
N ARG A 157 -21.53 -10.56 5.89
CA ARG A 157 -22.83 -11.27 5.98
C ARG A 157 -22.84 -12.35 7.05
N PHE A 158 -21.69 -12.83 7.49
CA PHE A 158 -21.60 -13.69 8.66
C PHE A 158 -21.85 -12.88 9.95
N ARG A 159 -22.55 -13.52 10.93
CA ARG A 159 -22.97 -12.81 12.15
C ARG A 159 -21.83 -12.61 13.15
N SER A 160 -20.87 -13.52 13.20
CA SER A 160 -19.80 -13.47 14.21
C SER A 160 -18.53 -12.79 13.67
N LYS A 161 -17.94 -11.90 14.46
CA LYS A 161 -16.69 -11.20 14.10
C LYS A 161 -15.53 -12.16 13.78
N PRO A 162 -15.27 -13.23 14.56
CA PRO A 162 -14.25 -14.22 14.21
C PRO A 162 -14.54 -14.91 12.87
N THR A 163 -15.80 -15.28 12.60
CA THR A 163 -16.18 -15.93 11.34
C THR A 163 -15.93 -15.00 10.14
N ILE A 164 -16.20 -13.68 10.27
CA ILE A 164 -15.88 -12.70 9.23
C ILE A 164 -14.38 -12.74 8.89
N ILE A 165 -13.53 -12.72 9.91
CA ILE A 165 -12.07 -12.72 9.71
C ILE A 165 -11.60 -14.05 9.09
N VAL A 166 -12.05 -15.18 9.63
CA VAL A 166 -11.66 -16.51 9.11
C VAL A 166 -12.11 -16.68 7.66
N SER A 167 -13.36 -16.34 7.34
CA SER A 167 -13.89 -16.44 5.98
C SER A 167 -13.14 -15.52 5.01
N LEU A 168 -12.72 -14.32 5.45
CA LEU A 168 -11.92 -13.42 4.66
C LEU A 168 -10.51 -14.00 4.38
N PHE A 169 -9.84 -14.58 5.38
CA PHE A 169 -8.57 -15.27 5.16
C PHE A 169 -8.71 -16.44 4.20
N VAL A 170 -9.75 -17.27 4.35
CA VAL A 170 -10.01 -18.41 3.45
C VAL A 170 -10.24 -17.93 2.02
N LEU A 171 -11.12 -16.93 1.83
CA LEU A 171 -11.44 -16.39 0.51
C LEU A 171 -10.20 -15.79 -0.18
N VAL A 172 -9.42 -15.00 0.54
CA VAL A 172 -8.19 -14.38 0.01
C VAL A 172 -7.13 -15.44 -0.30
N SER A 173 -6.96 -16.46 0.56
CA SER A 173 -6.03 -17.57 0.30
C SER A 173 -6.43 -18.38 -0.92
N ALA A 174 -7.72 -18.69 -1.09
CA ALA A 174 -8.23 -19.35 -2.29
C ALA A 174 -7.97 -18.52 -3.56
N THR A 175 -8.14 -17.21 -3.50
CA THR A 175 -7.83 -16.30 -4.61
C THR A 175 -6.34 -16.30 -4.94
N ILE A 176 -5.45 -16.31 -3.95
CA ILE A 176 -4.00 -16.40 -4.16
C ILE A 176 -3.66 -17.72 -4.90
N ILE A 177 -4.22 -18.83 -4.45
CA ILE A 177 -3.99 -20.13 -5.10
C ILE A 177 -4.47 -20.10 -6.56
N LEU A 178 -5.67 -19.57 -6.81
CA LEU A 178 -6.25 -19.44 -8.15
C LEU A 178 -5.37 -18.57 -9.07
N LEU A 179 -5.01 -17.36 -8.63
CA LEU A 179 -4.20 -16.43 -9.44
C LEU A 179 -2.82 -17.04 -9.80
N ARG A 180 -2.22 -17.78 -8.87
CA ARG A 180 -0.97 -18.50 -9.13
C ARG A 180 -1.15 -19.63 -10.14
N GLN A 181 -2.21 -20.42 -10.02
CA GLN A 181 -2.49 -21.53 -10.95
C GLN A 181 -2.77 -21.03 -12.37
N VAL A 182 -3.43 -19.89 -12.50
CA VAL A 182 -3.72 -19.26 -13.80
C VAL A 182 -2.48 -18.54 -14.37
N GLY A 183 -1.38 -18.39 -13.59
CA GLY A 183 -0.12 -17.82 -14.07
C GLY A 183 -0.05 -16.29 -13.99
N TYR A 184 -0.84 -15.67 -13.12
CA TYR A 184 -0.76 -14.22 -12.88
C TYR A 184 0.58 -13.82 -12.28
N ASP A 185 1.12 -12.67 -12.68
CA ASP A 185 2.34 -12.11 -12.15
C ASP A 185 2.28 -11.96 -10.62
N ARG A 186 3.41 -12.17 -9.98
CA ARG A 186 3.55 -12.23 -8.51
C ARG A 186 2.95 -11.04 -7.77
N CYS A 187 3.01 -9.83 -8.35
CA CYS A 187 2.46 -8.63 -7.73
C CYS A 187 0.96 -8.71 -7.47
N TRP A 188 0.19 -9.44 -8.31
CA TRP A 188 -1.27 -9.56 -8.18
C TRP A 188 -1.73 -10.27 -6.91
N TRP A 189 -0.90 -11.14 -6.33
CA TRP A 189 -1.35 -12.01 -5.26
C TRP A 189 -0.48 -11.97 -4.00
N VAL A 190 0.80 -11.58 -4.09
CA VAL A 190 1.76 -11.73 -2.99
C VAL A 190 1.37 -10.95 -1.73
N SER A 191 0.78 -9.79 -1.86
CA SER A 191 0.49 -8.88 -0.74
C SER A 191 -0.95 -8.98 -0.21
N LEU A 192 -1.82 -9.79 -0.82
CA LEU A 192 -3.25 -9.80 -0.51
C LEU A 192 -3.56 -10.15 0.95
N LEU A 193 -2.77 -11.05 1.57
CA LEU A 193 -2.96 -11.46 2.98
C LEU A 193 -2.73 -10.31 3.98
N ALA A 194 -2.08 -9.24 3.58
CA ALA A 194 -1.90 -8.08 4.45
C ALA A 194 -3.23 -7.39 4.81
N PHE A 195 -4.22 -7.42 3.91
CA PHE A 195 -5.52 -6.81 4.16
C PHE A 195 -6.32 -7.52 5.29
N PRO A 196 -6.58 -8.85 5.23
CA PRO A 196 -7.23 -9.54 6.36
C PRO A 196 -6.41 -9.47 7.65
N THR A 197 -5.08 -9.39 7.56
CA THR A 197 -4.21 -9.15 8.73
C THR A 197 -4.48 -7.78 9.35
N GLY A 198 -4.67 -6.74 8.55
CA GLY A 198 -5.08 -5.41 9.02
C GLY A 198 -6.45 -5.41 9.69
N CYS A 199 -7.43 -6.15 9.13
CA CYS A 199 -8.73 -6.36 9.76
C CYS A 199 -8.61 -7.07 11.11
N LEU A 200 -7.83 -8.15 11.17
CA LEU A 200 -7.58 -8.93 12.40
C LEU A 200 -6.92 -8.08 13.48
N TYR A 201 -5.85 -7.33 13.11
CA TYR A 201 -5.19 -6.41 14.02
C TYR A 201 -6.18 -5.36 14.54
N SER A 202 -6.99 -4.76 13.67
CA SER A 202 -7.99 -3.76 14.03
C SER A 202 -9.05 -4.31 14.99
N MET A 203 -9.46 -5.58 14.83
CA MET A 203 -10.41 -6.25 15.70
C MET A 203 -9.89 -6.42 17.13
N TYR A 204 -8.60 -6.71 17.27
CA TYR A 204 -7.98 -7.02 18.56
C TYR A 204 -7.00 -5.96 19.06
N LYS A 205 -6.96 -4.76 18.43
CA LYS A 205 -5.94 -3.74 18.69
C LYS A 205 -5.78 -3.38 20.18
N ASP A 206 -6.90 -3.20 20.89
CA ASP A 206 -6.86 -2.78 22.30
C ASP A 206 -6.30 -3.90 23.19
N ARG A 207 -6.68 -5.15 22.92
CA ARG A 207 -6.13 -6.33 23.61
C ARG A 207 -4.65 -6.52 23.29
N ILE A 208 -4.28 -6.43 22.01
CA ILE A 208 -2.89 -6.56 21.56
C ILE A 208 -2.03 -5.47 22.19
N ASN A 209 -2.45 -4.22 22.11
CA ASN A 209 -1.72 -3.09 22.71
C ASN A 209 -1.65 -3.23 24.24
N GLY A 210 -2.75 -3.63 24.90
CA GLY A 210 -2.80 -3.85 26.34
C GLY A 210 -1.82 -4.93 26.82
N VAL A 211 -1.52 -5.95 26.00
CA VAL A 211 -0.54 -7.00 26.32
C VAL A 211 0.88 -6.57 25.95
N LEU A 212 1.08 -6.07 24.73
CA LEU A 212 2.41 -5.77 24.19
C LEU A 212 3.06 -4.57 24.86
N LEU A 213 2.27 -3.54 25.19
CA LEU A 213 2.77 -2.28 25.73
C LEU A 213 2.85 -2.24 27.25
N GLN A 214 2.56 -3.34 27.94
CA GLN A 214 2.72 -3.41 29.40
C GLN A 214 4.16 -3.19 29.83
N ASN A 215 5.11 -3.79 29.11
CA ASN A 215 6.52 -3.56 29.34
C ASN A 215 7.35 -3.73 28.06
N ARG A 216 8.57 -3.16 28.08
CA ARG A 216 9.52 -3.18 26.98
C ARG A 216 9.92 -4.59 26.53
N LEU A 217 10.00 -5.56 27.44
CA LEU A 217 10.38 -6.93 27.10
C LEU A 217 9.32 -7.63 26.24
N ARG A 218 8.01 -7.46 26.54
CA ARG A 218 6.94 -8.01 25.71
C ARG A 218 6.95 -7.42 24.32
N TYR A 219 7.18 -6.12 24.21
CA TYR A 219 7.31 -5.45 22.92
C TYR A 219 8.51 -5.99 22.13
N CYS A 220 9.70 -6.13 22.78
CA CYS A 220 10.88 -6.71 22.15
C CYS A 220 10.62 -8.13 21.66
N PHE A 221 9.99 -8.97 22.51
CA PHE A 221 9.66 -10.34 22.13
C PHE A 221 8.74 -10.41 20.92
N ALA A 222 7.67 -9.61 20.92
CA ALA A 222 6.74 -9.55 19.78
C ALA A 222 7.41 -9.05 18.49
N MET A 223 8.27 -8.04 18.60
CA MET A 223 9.04 -7.54 17.45
C MET A 223 10.00 -8.61 16.93
N THR A 224 10.76 -9.27 17.81
CA THR A 224 11.68 -10.34 17.43
C THR A 224 10.94 -11.50 16.78
N ALA A 225 9.78 -11.91 17.33
CA ALA A 225 8.95 -12.96 16.75
C ALA A 225 8.43 -12.58 15.36
N ALA A 226 7.98 -11.34 15.17
CA ALA A 226 7.52 -10.86 13.87
C ALA A 226 8.67 -10.79 12.83
N VAL A 227 9.85 -10.31 13.23
CA VAL A 227 11.05 -10.29 12.38
C VAL A 227 11.52 -11.70 12.03
N ALA A 228 11.52 -12.62 13.01
CA ALA A 228 11.83 -14.02 12.77
C ALA A 228 10.81 -14.65 11.80
N GLY A 229 9.52 -14.33 11.93
CA GLY A 229 8.48 -14.72 10.98
C GLY A 229 8.76 -14.25 9.55
N VAL A 230 9.21 -13.00 9.37
CA VAL A 230 9.69 -12.52 8.06
C VAL A 230 10.87 -13.37 7.58
N GLY A 231 11.89 -13.58 8.42
CA GLY A 231 13.09 -14.34 8.05
C GLY A 231 12.75 -15.76 7.59
N VAL A 232 12.01 -16.51 8.40
CA VAL A 232 11.63 -17.89 8.11
C VAL A 232 10.78 -18.03 6.84
N THR A 233 9.94 -17.03 6.55
CA THR A 233 9.03 -17.11 5.40
C THR A 233 9.60 -16.47 4.13
N TYR A 234 10.54 -15.55 4.25
CA TYR A 234 11.14 -14.83 3.11
C TYR A 234 12.39 -15.54 2.57
N LEU A 235 13.30 -16.00 3.46
CA LEU A 235 14.61 -16.54 3.08
C LEU A 235 14.58 -17.83 2.24
N PRO A 236 13.66 -18.79 2.45
CA PRO A 236 13.67 -20.04 1.68
C PRO A 236 13.40 -19.88 0.19
N GLY A 237 12.97 -18.72 -0.31
CA GLY A 237 12.64 -18.51 -1.71
C GLY A 237 11.39 -19.26 -2.20
N ILE A 238 10.66 -19.91 -1.30
CA ILE A 238 9.43 -20.64 -1.62
C ILE A 238 8.30 -19.62 -1.77
N GLU A 239 7.67 -19.56 -2.93
CA GLU A 239 6.68 -18.53 -3.26
C GLU A 239 5.50 -18.45 -2.30
N VAL A 240 5.00 -19.60 -1.79
CA VAL A 240 3.90 -19.62 -0.80
C VAL A 240 4.36 -18.98 0.50
N LEU A 241 5.54 -19.31 0.99
CA LEU A 241 6.10 -18.73 2.21
C LEU A 241 6.35 -17.22 2.02
N TYR A 242 6.72 -16.81 0.82
CA TYR A 242 6.88 -15.39 0.51
C TYR A 242 5.56 -14.62 0.63
N SER A 243 4.41 -15.17 0.26
CA SER A 243 3.11 -14.54 0.52
C SER A 243 2.81 -14.43 2.02
N ILE A 244 3.24 -15.42 2.81
CA ILE A 244 3.11 -15.41 4.27
C ILE A 244 4.01 -14.33 4.89
N SER A 245 5.19 -14.05 4.32
CA SER A 245 6.04 -12.96 4.80
C SER A 245 5.34 -11.60 4.76
N HIS A 246 4.43 -11.40 3.78
CA HIS A 246 3.61 -10.20 3.66
C HIS A 246 2.48 -10.09 4.71
N ILE A 247 2.33 -11.08 5.60
CA ILE A 247 1.59 -10.96 6.86
C ILE A 247 2.49 -10.31 7.94
N PHE A 248 3.72 -10.80 8.07
CA PHE A 248 4.64 -10.36 9.13
C PHE A 248 5.24 -8.98 8.87
N ILE A 249 5.55 -8.64 7.62
CA ILE A 249 6.13 -7.34 7.25
C ILE A 249 5.26 -6.16 7.75
N PRO A 250 3.96 -6.06 7.43
CA PRO A 250 3.14 -4.97 7.95
C PRO A 250 2.97 -5.01 9.47
N ILE A 251 3.05 -6.18 10.12
CA ILE A 251 3.05 -6.27 11.58
C ILE A 251 4.30 -5.64 12.15
N VAL A 252 5.50 -5.94 11.61
CA VAL A 252 6.77 -5.29 12.01
C VAL A 252 6.66 -3.78 11.86
N ILE A 253 6.22 -3.29 10.70
CA ILE A 253 6.06 -1.85 10.45
C ILE A 253 5.02 -1.24 11.41
N ALA A 254 3.90 -1.89 11.67
CA ALA A 254 2.87 -1.41 12.58
C ALA A 254 3.39 -1.31 14.02
N LEU A 255 4.18 -2.29 14.49
CA LEU A 255 4.83 -2.25 15.81
C LEU A 255 5.80 -1.08 15.93
N LEU A 256 6.61 -0.81 14.89
CA LEU A 256 7.49 0.37 14.83
C LEU A 256 6.67 1.67 14.89
N VAL A 257 5.64 1.77 14.06
CA VAL A 257 4.75 2.95 13.99
C VAL A 257 4.08 3.24 15.33
N ILE A 258 3.68 2.21 16.08
CA ILE A 258 3.10 2.39 17.40
C ILE A 258 4.05 3.18 18.30
N GLN A 259 5.33 2.84 18.34
CA GLN A 259 6.28 3.43 19.28
C GLN A 259 6.95 4.72 18.79
N LEU A 260 7.10 4.88 17.49
CA LEU A 260 7.72 6.08 16.94
C LEU A 260 6.78 7.29 17.04
N PRO A 261 7.28 8.48 17.44
CA PRO A 261 6.47 9.70 17.56
C PRO A 261 6.23 10.37 16.19
N ILE A 262 5.72 9.58 15.23
CA ILE A 262 5.54 9.97 13.82
C ILE A 262 4.52 11.11 13.70
N GLU A 263 3.55 11.19 14.60
CA GLU A 263 2.56 12.28 14.67
C GLU A 263 3.19 13.68 14.80
N LYS A 264 4.42 13.77 15.33
CA LYS A 264 5.17 15.03 15.40
C LYS A 264 5.62 15.57 14.04
N LEU A 265 5.64 14.72 13.02
CA LEU A 265 5.94 15.11 11.64
C LEU A 265 4.73 15.76 10.95
N ASN A 266 3.55 15.71 11.56
CA ASN A 266 2.35 16.30 11.00
C ASN A 266 2.45 17.83 11.02
N ASN A 267 2.46 18.39 9.83
CA ASN A 267 2.25 19.79 9.53
C ASN A 267 1.29 19.90 8.35
N ARG A 268 0.93 21.09 7.93
CA ARG A 268 -0.02 21.29 6.82
C ARG A 268 0.42 20.59 5.54
N PHE A 269 1.71 20.59 5.25
CA PHE A 269 2.28 19.95 4.07
C PHE A 269 2.19 18.40 4.14
N THR A 270 2.64 17.78 5.25
CA THR A 270 2.54 16.33 5.46
C THR A 270 1.09 15.84 5.50
N LEU A 271 0.18 16.59 6.12
CA LEU A 271 -1.23 16.25 6.15
C LEU A 271 -1.82 16.21 4.73
N HIS A 272 -1.50 17.23 3.93
CA HIS A 272 -1.97 17.33 2.56
C HIS A 272 -1.39 16.25 1.65
N LEU A 273 -0.07 16.07 1.64
CA LEU A 273 0.58 15.01 0.86
C LEU A 273 0.14 13.60 1.30
N GLY A 274 -0.10 13.39 2.59
CA GLY A 274 -0.68 12.15 3.09
C GLY A 274 -2.11 11.90 2.59
N ALA A 275 -2.88 12.96 2.35
CA ALA A 275 -4.22 12.86 1.78
C ALA A 275 -4.19 12.44 0.29
N ILE A 276 -3.22 12.95 -0.49
CA ILE A 276 -3.05 12.64 -1.93
C ILE A 276 -2.05 11.50 -2.21
N SER A 277 -1.66 10.74 -1.17
CA SER A 277 -0.64 9.67 -1.30
C SER A 277 -1.04 8.57 -2.30
N TYR A 278 -2.32 8.35 -2.51
CA TYR A 278 -2.83 7.41 -3.50
C TYR A 278 -2.64 7.95 -4.92
N GLU A 279 -2.90 9.21 -5.16
CA GLU A 279 -2.67 9.89 -6.42
C GLU A 279 -1.17 9.96 -6.75
N ILE A 280 -0.31 10.17 -5.74
CA ILE A 280 1.15 10.09 -5.88
C ILE A 280 1.53 8.68 -6.38
N TYR A 281 0.98 7.63 -5.77
CA TYR A 281 1.20 6.26 -6.22
C TYR A 281 0.75 6.03 -7.66
N LEU A 282 -0.38 6.57 -8.07
CA LEU A 282 -0.90 6.40 -9.42
C LEU A 282 -0.10 7.17 -10.48
N CYS A 283 0.27 8.41 -10.20
CA CYS A 283 0.87 9.33 -11.19
C CYS A 283 2.35 9.10 -11.47
N GLN A 284 3.05 8.30 -10.65
CA GLN A 284 4.49 8.08 -10.78
C GLN A 284 4.92 7.58 -12.16
N LEU A 285 4.12 6.71 -12.80
CA LEU A 285 4.46 6.19 -14.13
C LEU A 285 4.37 7.26 -15.22
N ILE A 286 3.39 8.15 -15.13
CA ILE A 286 3.30 9.29 -16.07
C ILE A 286 4.58 10.13 -15.99
N ALA A 287 5.03 10.41 -14.76
CA ALA A 287 6.25 11.19 -14.54
C ALA A 287 7.49 10.44 -15.05
N MET A 288 7.62 9.15 -14.74
CA MET A 288 8.77 8.36 -15.16
C MET A 288 8.86 8.22 -16.69
N ASP A 289 7.78 7.73 -17.30
CA ASP A 289 7.78 7.45 -18.74
C ASP A 289 7.79 8.73 -19.57
N GLY A 290 7.08 9.78 -19.12
CA GLY A 290 7.08 11.08 -19.75
C GLY A 290 8.47 11.74 -19.73
N LEU A 291 9.16 11.71 -18.58
CA LEU A 291 10.53 12.25 -18.51
C LEU A 291 11.51 11.48 -19.39
N GLN A 292 11.42 10.16 -19.47
CA GLN A 292 12.26 9.38 -20.38
C GLN A 292 11.94 9.65 -21.84
N LEU A 293 10.67 9.84 -22.20
CA LEU A 293 10.24 10.11 -23.56
C LEU A 293 10.73 11.50 -24.05
N PHE A 294 10.54 12.54 -23.22
CA PHE A 294 10.86 13.91 -23.61
C PHE A 294 12.31 14.31 -23.33
N PHE A 295 12.98 13.64 -22.40
CA PHE A 295 14.35 13.94 -21.96
C PHE A 295 15.21 12.67 -21.86
N PRO A 296 15.48 11.95 -22.96
CA PRO A 296 16.17 10.65 -22.95
C PRO A 296 17.61 10.70 -22.38
N SER A 297 18.25 11.87 -22.40
CA SER A 297 19.61 12.08 -21.89
C SER A 297 19.68 12.63 -20.47
N ILE A 298 18.57 12.57 -19.71
CA ILE A 298 18.50 13.08 -18.33
C ILE A 298 19.45 12.29 -17.41
N THR A 299 20.19 12.99 -16.55
CA THR A 299 21.08 12.32 -15.59
C THR A 299 20.30 11.62 -14.48
N PRO A 300 20.82 10.52 -13.89
CA PRO A 300 20.10 9.74 -12.88
C PRO A 300 19.56 10.56 -11.72
N LEU A 301 20.35 11.46 -11.15
CA LEU A 301 19.93 12.29 -10.02
C LEU A 301 18.82 13.27 -10.42
N VAL A 302 18.97 13.94 -11.54
CA VAL A 302 17.96 14.89 -12.06
C VAL A 302 16.67 14.12 -12.39
N TYR A 303 16.79 12.93 -12.99
CA TYR A 303 15.63 12.08 -13.28
C TYR A 303 14.84 11.72 -12.00
N VAL A 304 15.51 11.31 -10.92
CA VAL A 304 14.84 10.99 -9.64
C VAL A 304 14.15 12.22 -9.07
N LEU A 305 14.86 13.34 -8.96
CA LEU A 305 14.30 14.57 -8.38
C LEU A 305 13.12 15.11 -9.21
N SER A 306 13.28 15.14 -10.55
CA SER A 306 12.22 15.57 -11.46
C SER A 306 11.01 14.63 -11.43
N THR A 307 11.24 13.30 -11.33
CA THR A 307 10.15 12.33 -11.19
C THR A 307 9.37 12.59 -9.91
N LEU A 308 10.04 12.76 -8.77
CA LEU A 308 9.37 13.03 -7.50
C LEU A 308 8.56 14.33 -7.56
N ALA A 309 9.15 15.41 -8.06
CA ALA A 309 8.47 16.69 -8.19
C ALA A 309 7.26 16.62 -9.13
N LEU A 310 7.46 16.06 -10.34
CA LEU A 310 6.41 15.95 -11.35
C LEU A 310 5.28 15.01 -10.89
N THR A 311 5.62 13.92 -10.18
CA THR A 311 4.61 13.01 -9.60
C THR A 311 3.69 13.75 -8.62
N VAL A 312 4.25 14.61 -7.76
CA VAL A 312 3.42 15.40 -6.81
C VAL A 312 2.53 16.39 -7.58
N VAL A 313 3.06 17.10 -8.57
CA VAL A 313 2.28 18.04 -9.39
C VAL A 313 1.13 17.34 -10.11
N LEU A 314 1.40 16.19 -10.73
CA LEU A 314 0.38 15.40 -11.42
C LEU A 314 -0.66 14.84 -10.42
N ALA A 315 -0.22 14.41 -9.23
CA ALA A 315 -1.11 13.94 -8.18
C ALA A 315 -2.08 15.04 -7.71
N GLU A 316 -1.60 16.27 -7.56
CA GLU A 316 -2.45 17.43 -7.24
C GLU A 316 -3.51 17.67 -8.32
N LEU A 317 -3.13 17.62 -9.59
CA LEU A 317 -4.05 17.82 -10.71
C LEU A 317 -5.13 16.73 -10.73
N VAL A 318 -4.74 15.46 -10.55
CA VAL A 318 -5.67 14.32 -10.50
C VAL A 318 -6.58 14.43 -9.27
N TYR A 319 -6.03 14.77 -8.11
CA TYR A 319 -6.82 14.97 -6.89
C TYR A 319 -7.86 16.08 -7.06
N PHE A 320 -7.45 17.24 -7.56
CA PHE A 320 -8.34 18.36 -7.82
C PHE A 320 -9.46 18.02 -8.81
N ALA A 321 -9.10 17.40 -9.96
CA ALA A 321 -10.05 16.97 -10.97
C ALA A 321 -11.05 15.93 -10.41
N SER A 322 -10.56 14.95 -9.63
CA SER A 322 -11.43 13.94 -9.02
C SER A 322 -12.36 14.55 -7.97
N HIS A 323 -11.90 15.57 -7.23
CA HIS A 323 -12.72 16.26 -6.26
C HIS A 323 -13.86 17.04 -6.92
N ILE A 324 -13.59 17.79 -7.99
CA ILE A 324 -14.60 18.52 -8.77
C ILE A 324 -15.65 17.55 -9.32
N CYS A 325 -15.22 16.46 -9.97
CA CYS A 325 -16.14 15.45 -10.51
C CYS A 325 -17.03 14.84 -9.40
N SER A 326 -16.46 14.56 -8.23
CA SER A 326 -17.21 14.01 -7.10
C SER A 326 -18.26 14.99 -6.55
N LEU A 327 -17.97 16.29 -6.53
CA LEU A 327 -18.93 17.32 -6.10
C LEU A 327 -20.09 17.48 -7.08
N GLN A 328 -19.83 17.36 -8.36
CA GLN A 328 -20.88 17.41 -9.41
C GLN A 328 -21.82 16.22 -9.36
N LEU A 329 -21.26 15.00 -9.19
CA LEU A 329 -22.04 13.76 -9.07
C LEU A 329 -22.82 13.66 -7.75
N GLY A 330 -22.37 14.31 -6.68
CA GLY A 330 -23.09 14.37 -5.40
C GLY A 330 -24.23 15.40 -5.37
N ARG A 331 -24.36 16.25 -6.43
CA ARG A 331 -25.45 17.23 -6.59
C ARG A 331 -26.53 16.78 -7.57
N ALA A 332 -26.29 15.73 -8.35
CA ALA A 332 -27.24 15.08 -9.24
C ALA A 332 -27.89 13.87 -8.55
#